data_4d136182bf8445a0c0a9693a94f68c44
#
_entry.id   4d136182bf8445a0c0a9693a94f68c44
#
_cell.length_a   1.000
_cell.length_b   1.000
_cell.length_c   1.000
_cell.angle_alpha   90.00
_cell.angle_beta   90.00
_cell.angle_gamma   90.00
#
_symmetry.space_group_name_H-M   'P 1'
#
loop_
_entity.id
_entity.type
_entity.pdbx_description
1 polymer ?
#
loop_
_entity_poly.entity_id
_entity_poly.type
_entity_poly.pdbx_seq_one_letter_code
_entity_poly.pdbx_strand_id
1 'polypeptide(L)'
;MTPSSSKSEVERKFLVPEVPDGLSGPSGVSIEQGYLAIDDDSEVRLRRAGDALTLTVKSGHGESREETEVEVDQATFDDLWPESEGRRVEKLRRRIDLDQGLVAELDIYSGDLDGTSVVEVEFASEAAARDFQPPAWFGRELTGDREWANQSLAVCGRPSKRDEFRLRAGEGPATGVCRVISARAAQAAAAVRQAGEAEDSATPVHEARKSLKKVRSGLRLLRSVIPDDERTKVNETCRGAASRLSGARDAEVKIATLNSVTGSNPPPDGAGDWLGELEEEAEGHRGELNPGSLAEVHDAIDGVRRTFLGRNPAAGPETVAGNAGRGYRRGRKAMKRAKESGEAEDFHDWRKRSKDLRYQLEILGPRLPEGFDRLRKEATDLADRLGDLHDLDVLAGDLESRDLEPEDKPALAELIGRARDRQVEACLDLGAVVYEMKPGRLTDLIRKALSDEA
;
A
#
# COMPACT_ATOMS: atom_id res chain seq x y z
N MET A 1 29.32 29.98 -5.39
CA MET A 1 28.77 28.67 -5.08
C MET A 1 29.72 28.01 -4.11
N THR A 2 29.44 28.06 -2.85
CA THR A 2 30.19 27.33 -1.80
C THR A 2 29.51 25.99 -1.59
N PRO A 3 30.22 24.86 -1.62
CA PRO A 3 29.62 23.55 -1.34
C PRO A 3 29.21 23.51 0.13
N SER A 4 27.94 23.21 0.38
CA SER A 4 27.42 22.91 1.70
C SER A 4 28.11 21.63 2.21
N SER A 5 28.79 21.70 3.33
CA SER A 5 29.41 20.56 3.98
C SER A 5 28.32 19.61 4.47
N SER A 6 28.40 18.34 4.08
CA SER A 6 27.59 17.26 4.66
C SER A 6 27.92 17.15 6.16
N LYS A 7 27.10 17.74 7.02
CA LYS A 7 27.09 17.43 8.45
C LYS A 7 26.19 16.22 8.64
N SER A 8 26.70 15.14 9.20
CA SER A 8 25.90 14.08 9.79
C SER A 8 25.08 14.72 10.92
N GLU A 9 23.78 14.89 10.72
CA GLU A 9 22.86 15.42 11.73
C GLU A 9 22.55 14.30 12.71
N VAL A 10 22.82 14.52 14.00
CA VAL A 10 22.46 13.61 15.07
C VAL A 10 21.14 14.07 15.64
N GLU A 11 20.06 13.32 15.39
CA GLU A 11 18.72 13.64 15.88
C GLU A 11 18.14 12.52 16.73
N ARG A 12 17.25 12.87 17.65
CA ARG A 12 16.35 11.93 18.32
C ARG A 12 14.90 12.31 18.08
N LYS A 13 14.08 11.32 17.79
CA LYS A 13 12.66 11.46 17.42
C LYS A 13 11.79 10.73 18.44
N PHE A 14 10.66 11.32 18.83
CA PHE A 14 9.72 10.74 19.78
C PHE A 14 8.28 10.91 19.33
N LEU A 15 7.44 9.92 19.66
CA LEU A 15 5.99 10.06 19.55
C LEU A 15 5.49 11.01 20.64
N VAL A 16 4.55 11.88 20.32
CA VAL A 16 3.83 12.71 21.29
C VAL A 16 2.40 12.18 21.41
N PRO A 17 2.07 11.44 22.48
CA PRO A 17 0.76 10.84 22.65
C PRO A 17 -0.36 11.89 22.81
N GLU A 18 -0.06 12.99 23.50
CA GLU A 18 -0.94 14.10 23.73
C GLU A 18 -0.14 15.40 23.73
N VAL A 19 -0.52 16.32 22.84
CA VAL A 19 0.13 17.62 22.76
C VAL A 19 -0.31 18.48 23.95
N PRO A 20 0.61 18.99 24.78
CA PRO A 20 0.24 19.82 25.93
C PRO A 20 -0.60 21.04 25.53
N ASP A 21 -1.59 21.43 26.34
CA ASP A 21 -2.54 22.50 26.05
C ASP A 21 -1.84 23.83 25.63
N GLY A 22 -0.72 24.17 26.23
CA GLY A 22 0.08 25.36 25.87
C GLY A 22 0.76 25.27 24.50
N LEU A 23 0.80 24.08 23.90
CA LEU A 23 1.47 23.79 22.63
C LEU A 23 0.48 23.42 21.50
N SER A 24 -0.83 23.44 21.74
CA SER A 24 -1.88 23.01 20.79
C SER A 24 -2.50 24.13 19.93
N GLY A 25 -2.09 25.41 20.07
CA GLY A 25 -2.64 26.56 19.31
C GLY A 25 -2.20 26.59 17.83
N PRO A 26 -2.65 27.60 17.03
CA PRO A 26 -2.40 27.67 15.59
C PRO A 26 -1.01 28.22 15.19
N SER A 27 -0.16 28.66 16.14
CA SER A 27 1.15 29.23 15.81
C SER A 27 2.14 28.17 15.38
N GLY A 28 2.85 28.37 14.26
CA GLY A 28 3.82 27.44 13.70
C GLY A 28 3.99 27.66 12.20
N VAL A 29 4.82 26.83 11.57
CA VAL A 29 5.03 26.82 10.12
C VAL A 29 4.24 25.65 9.53
N SER A 30 3.31 25.94 8.61
CA SER A 30 2.63 24.91 7.84
C SER A 30 3.63 24.29 6.86
N ILE A 31 3.68 22.97 6.83
CA ILE A 31 4.54 22.19 5.94
C ILE A 31 3.66 21.21 5.15
N GLU A 32 3.71 21.34 3.83
CA GLU A 32 3.21 20.35 2.87
C GLU A 32 4.41 19.69 2.19
N GLN A 33 4.45 18.37 2.16
CA GLN A 33 5.57 17.64 1.59
C GLN A 33 5.06 16.44 0.78
N GLY A 34 5.48 16.37 -0.48
CA GLY A 34 5.09 15.33 -1.43
C GLY A 34 6.30 14.63 -2.03
N TYR A 35 6.21 13.32 -2.20
CA TYR A 35 7.30 12.50 -2.74
C TYR A 35 7.05 12.17 -4.21
N LEU A 36 7.95 12.63 -5.10
CA LEU A 36 7.91 12.37 -6.53
C LEU A 36 8.46 10.98 -6.85
N ALA A 37 9.55 10.58 -6.20
CA ALA A 37 10.13 9.25 -6.31
C ALA A 37 10.64 8.77 -4.95
N ILE A 38 10.49 7.47 -4.69
CA ILE A 38 10.99 6.79 -3.49
C ILE A 38 11.49 5.42 -3.93
N ASP A 39 12.77 5.14 -3.75
CA ASP A 39 13.34 3.80 -3.85
C ASP A 39 14.23 3.49 -2.63
N ASP A 40 14.93 2.34 -2.67
CA ASP A 40 15.74 1.91 -1.52
C ASP A 40 16.93 2.85 -1.26
N ASP A 41 17.41 3.57 -2.28
CA ASP A 41 18.66 4.30 -2.30
C ASP A 41 18.49 5.79 -2.55
N SER A 42 17.32 6.23 -3.02
CA SER A 42 17.05 7.61 -3.35
C SER A 42 15.61 8.05 -3.02
N GLU A 43 15.49 9.32 -2.75
CA GLU A 43 14.20 9.96 -2.54
C GLU A 43 14.22 11.34 -3.21
N VAL A 44 13.16 11.66 -3.93
CA VAL A 44 12.92 13.00 -4.48
C VAL A 44 11.63 13.55 -3.88
N ARG A 45 11.73 14.69 -3.22
CA ARG A 45 10.58 15.33 -2.56
C ARG A 45 10.43 16.79 -2.91
N LEU A 46 9.18 17.23 -3.03
CA LEU A 46 8.80 18.64 -3.00
C LEU A 46 8.33 19.01 -1.60
N ARG A 47 8.65 20.23 -1.16
CA ARG A 47 8.26 20.75 0.14
C ARG A 47 7.85 22.21 0.02
N ARG A 48 6.70 22.55 0.60
CA ARG A 48 6.30 23.93 0.92
C ARG A 48 6.38 24.08 2.43
N ALA A 49 7.12 25.10 2.89
CA ALA A 49 7.24 25.43 4.31
C ALA A 49 7.00 26.94 4.47
N GLY A 50 5.78 27.35 4.82
CA GLY A 50 5.36 28.75 4.68
C GLY A 50 5.45 29.20 3.22
N ASP A 51 6.25 30.23 2.94
CA ASP A 51 6.46 30.76 1.58
C ASP A 51 7.64 30.08 0.83
N ALA A 52 8.44 29.26 1.52
CA ALA A 52 9.59 28.59 0.91
C ALA A 52 9.17 27.32 0.17
N LEU A 53 9.62 27.18 -1.09
CA LEU A 53 9.36 26.03 -1.95
C LEU A 53 10.70 25.37 -2.30
N THR A 54 10.85 24.09 -1.98
CA THR A 54 12.10 23.36 -2.22
C THR A 54 11.86 22.00 -2.88
N LEU A 55 12.82 21.62 -3.73
CA LEU A 55 12.98 20.27 -4.24
C LEU A 55 14.23 19.67 -3.61
N THR A 56 14.09 18.54 -2.92
CA THR A 56 15.18 17.83 -2.28
C THR A 56 15.40 16.49 -2.94
N VAL A 57 16.67 16.18 -3.26
CA VAL A 57 17.10 14.84 -3.71
C VAL A 57 18.01 14.28 -2.65
N LYS A 58 17.65 13.11 -2.10
CA LYS A 58 18.50 12.35 -1.18
C LYS A 58 18.95 11.09 -1.86
N SER A 59 20.26 10.77 -1.83
CA SER A 59 20.83 9.57 -2.40
C SER A 59 21.84 8.93 -1.45
N GLY A 60 22.00 7.60 -1.51
CA GLY A 60 22.96 6.82 -0.72
C GLY A 60 22.36 6.03 0.45
N HIS A 61 23.20 5.17 1.05
CA HIS A 61 22.83 4.22 2.13
C HIS A 61 23.42 4.60 3.48
N GLY A 62 22.68 4.36 4.57
CA GLY A 62 23.19 4.44 5.95
C GLY A 62 23.67 5.84 6.34
N GLU A 63 24.86 5.92 6.94
CA GLU A 63 25.46 7.17 7.43
C GLU A 63 26.03 8.06 6.30
N SER A 64 26.10 7.57 5.05
CA SER A 64 26.62 8.30 3.88
C SER A 64 25.48 8.67 2.93
N ARG A 65 24.55 9.53 3.39
CA ARG A 65 23.52 10.12 2.53
C ARG A 65 23.98 11.48 2.02
N GLU A 66 23.93 11.66 0.71
CA GLU A 66 24.07 12.97 0.08
C GLU A 66 22.69 13.60 -0.07
N GLU A 67 22.56 14.84 0.39
CA GLU A 67 21.33 15.63 0.26
C GLU A 67 21.63 16.87 -0.58
N THR A 68 20.84 17.04 -1.63
CA THR A 68 20.86 18.25 -2.46
C THR A 68 19.49 18.89 -2.39
N GLU A 69 19.42 20.11 -1.86
CA GLU A 69 18.18 20.90 -1.80
C GLU A 69 18.33 22.13 -2.71
N VAL A 70 17.31 22.39 -3.51
CA VAL A 70 17.22 23.56 -4.39
C VAL A 70 15.88 24.27 -4.20
N GLU A 71 15.90 25.60 -4.17
CA GLU A 71 14.68 26.39 -4.21
C GLU A 71 14.05 26.28 -5.61
N VAL A 72 12.73 26.15 -5.65
CA VAL A 72 11.95 26.14 -6.88
C VAL A 72 10.93 27.29 -6.88
N ASP A 73 10.57 27.76 -8.05
CA ASP A 73 9.51 28.77 -8.16
C ASP A 73 8.11 28.13 -8.07
N GLN A 74 7.09 28.99 -7.90
CA GLN A 74 5.70 28.54 -7.74
C GLN A 74 5.21 27.73 -8.95
N ALA A 75 5.58 28.12 -10.18
CA ALA A 75 5.15 27.42 -11.38
C ALA A 75 5.72 26.00 -11.43
N THR A 76 7.02 25.83 -11.17
CA THR A 76 7.66 24.51 -11.08
C THR A 76 7.04 23.66 -9.97
N PHE A 77 6.73 24.25 -8.83
CA PHE A 77 6.08 23.53 -7.73
C PHE A 77 4.70 23.03 -8.15
N ASP A 78 3.87 23.90 -8.74
CA ASP A 78 2.50 23.57 -9.14
C ASP A 78 2.47 22.52 -10.26
N ASP A 79 3.42 22.53 -11.18
CA ASP A 79 3.55 21.52 -12.25
C ASP A 79 3.95 20.13 -11.71
N LEU A 80 4.79 20.08 -10.68
CA LEU A 80 5.29 18.83 -10.12
C LEU A 80 4.44 18.28 -8.96
N TRP A 81 3.66 19.13 -8.28
CA TRP A 81 2.89 18.73 -7.10
C TRP A 81 1.86 17.62 -7.39
N PRO A 82 1.16 17.59 -8.53
CA PRO A 82 0.26 16.49 -8.87
C PRO A 82 0.94 15.12 -8.88
N GLU A 83 2.20 15.04 -9.32
CA GLU A 83 2.97 13.79 -9.40
C GLU A 83 3.23 13.14 -8.02
N SER A 84 3.03 13.88 -6.93
CA SER A 84 3.15 13.39 -5.56
C SER A 84 1.84 12.84 -4.98
N GLU A 85 0.75 12.77 -5.74
CA GLU A 85 -0.55 12.31 -5.25
C GLU A 85 -0.48 10.94 -4.58
N GLY A 86 -1.16 10.80 -3.43
CA GLY A 86 -1.11 9.58 -2.61
C GLY A 86 0.19 9.35 -1.85
N ARG A 87 1.15 10.30 -1.91
CA ARG A 87 2.45 10.23 -1.23
C ARG A 87 2.79 11.56 -0.56
N ARG A 88 1.84 12.10 0.24
CA ARG A 88 1.93 13.42 0.86
C ARG A 88 1.85 13.34 2.37
N VAL A 89 2.48 14.30 3.02
CA VAL A 89 2.27 14.62 4.44
C VAL A 89 2.00 16.11 4.58
N GLU A 90 1.05 16.42 5.45
CA GLU A 90 0.72 17.79 5.85
C GLU A 90 0.89 17.88 7.36
N LYS A 91 1.56 18.94 7.83
CA LYS A 91 1.83 19.14 9.25
C LYS A 91 2.05 20.60 9.62
N LEU A 92 1.77 20.91 10.87
CA LEU A 92 2.16 22.16 11.49
C LEU A 92 3.40 21.92 12.35
N ARG A 93 4.52 22.56 12.01
CA ARG A 93 5.78 22.48 12.77
C ARG A 93 5.90 23.64 13.75
N ARG A 94 6.23 23.32 14.98
CA ARG A 94 6.49 24.28 16.05
C ARG A 94 7.88 24.06 16.62
N ARG A 95 8.57 25.17 16.84
CA ARG A 95 9.86 25.16 17.53
C ARG A 95 9.64 25.53 18.99
N ILE A 96 10.12 24.68 19.88
CA ILE A 96 9.96 24.79 21.33
C ILE A 96 11.33 24.80 21.94
N ASP A 97 11.68 25.88 22.64
CA ASP A 97 12.95 25.98 23.35
C ASP A 97 12.95 25.02 24.54
N LEU A 98 13.99 24.20 24.61
CA LEU A 98 14.25 23.29 25.72
C LEU A 98 15.43 23.80 26.56
N ASP A 99 15.64 23.16 27.72
CA ASP A 99 16.81 23.43 28.55
C ASP A 99 18.12 23.18 27.77
N GLN A 100 19.19 23.80 28.20
CA GLN A 100 20.55 23.71 27.63
C GLN A 100 20.66 24.25 26.17
N GLY A 101 19.73 25.08 25.74
CA GLY A 101 19.75 25.68 24.40
C GLY A 101 19.37 24.73 23.27
N LEU A 102 18.78 23.59 23.60
CA LEU A 102 18.19 22.67 22.63
C LEU A 102 16.85 23.19 22.13
N VAL A 103 16.48 22.81 20.90
CA VAL A 103 15.19 23.13 20.30
C VAL A 103 14.50 21.83 19.92
N ALA A 104 13.25 21.68 20.37
CA ALA A 104 12.38 20.62 19.93
C ALA A 104 11.53 21.09 18.75
N GLU A 105 11.49 20.34 17.67
CA GLU A 105 10.60 20.54 16.53
C GLU A 105 9.40 19.61 16.67
N LEU A 106 8.27 20.18 17.11
CA LEU A 106 7.01 19.45 17.26
C LEU A 106 6.23 19.51 15.95
N ASP A 107 6.04 18.37 15.31
CA ASP A 107 5.23 18.18 14.12
C ASP A 107 3.85 17.62 14.50
N ILE A 108 2.81 18.39 14.23
CA ILE A 108 1.40 18.01 14.39
C ILE A 108 0.85 17.76 13.00
N TYR A 109 0.56 16.49 12.68
CA TYR A 109 0.09 16.10 11.36
C TYR A 109 -1.40 16.34 11.19
N SER A 110 -1.82 16.57 9.94
CA SER A 110 -3.21 16.74 9.49
C SER A 110 -3.56 15.77 8.35
N GLY A 111 -4.77 15.88 7.82
CA GLY A 111 -5.24 15.03 6.72
C GLY A 111 -5.26 13.55 7.10
N ASP A 112 -4.68 12.70 6.26
CA ASP A 112 -4.64 11.25 6.49
C ASP A 112 -3.88 10.81 7.75
N LEU A 113 -3.05 11.70 8.30
CA LEU A 113 -2.25 11.49 9.49
C LEU A 113 -2.80 12.21 10.73
N ASP A 114 -4.00 12.76 10.66
CA ASP A 114 -4.64 13.48 11.78
C ASP A 114 -4.61 12.67 13.08
N GLY A 115 -4.38 13.36 14.20
CA GLY A 115 -4.16 12.75 15.51
C GLY A 115 -2.78 12.11 15.68
N THR A 116 -1.83 12.38 14.77
CA THR A 116 -0.41 12.01 14.91
C THR A 116 0.40 13.24 15.28
N SER A 117 1.26 13.12 16.30
CA SER A 117 2.23 14.15 16.63
C SER A 117 3.56 13.50 16.95
N VAL A 118 4.64 14.04 16.42
CA VAL A 118 6.02 13.63 16.71
C VAL A 118 6.86 14.83 17.05
N VAL A 119 7.93 14.61 17.79
CA VAL A 119 8.90 15.66 18.12
C VAL A 119 10.30 15.19 17.80
N GLU A 120 11.08 16.05 17.17
CA GLU A 120 12.48 15.85 16.81
C GLU A 120 13.37 16.83 17.59
N VAL A 121 14.53 16.39 18.04
CA VAL A 121 15.55 17.21 18.68
C VAL A 121 16.88 16.91 18.02
N GLU A 122 17.56 17.94 17.54
CA GLU A 122 18.89 17.84 16.94
C GLU A 122 19.99 18.11 17.99
N PHE A 123 21.09 17.39 17.84
CA PHE A 123 22.22 17.45 18.78
C PHE A 123 23.55 17.72 18.06
N ALA A 124 24.42 18.43 18.75
CA ALA A 124 25.76 18.69 18.25
C ALA A 124 26.66 17.45 18.18
N SER A 125 26.32 16.38 18.89
CA SER A 125 27.05 15.12 18.91
C SER A 125 26.21 13.95 19.44
N GLU A 126 26.62 12.71 19.12
CA GLU A 126 26.02 11.50 19.69
C GLU A 126 26.10 11.42 21.22
N ALA A 127 27.16 12.00 21.83
CA ALA A 127 27.27 12.05 23.28
C ALA A 127 26.16 12.92 23.88
N ALA A 128 25.93 14.10 23.31
CA ALA A 128 24.83 15.00 23.72
C ALA A 128 23.47 14.33 23.54
N ALA A 129 23.26 13.61 22.43
CA ALA A 129 22.04 12.87 22.19
C ALA A 129 21.80 11.76 23.22
N ARG A 130 22.83 11.03 23.63
CA ARG A 130 22.74 9.98 24.67
C ARG A 130 22.44 10.54 26.07
N ASP A 131 23.01 11.70 26.40
CA ASP A 131 22.84 12.32 27.71
C ASP A 131 21.52 13.08 27.86
N PHE A 132 20.82 13.34 26.75
CA PHE A 132 19.54 14.04 26.74
C PHE A 132 18.46 13.28 27.47
N GLN A 133 17.83 13.95 28.43
CA GLN A 133 16.66 13.45 29.16
C GLN A 133 15.39 14.05 28.56
N PRO A 134 14.55 13.25 27.87
CA PRO A 134 13.34 13.76 27.24
C PRO A 134 12.36 14.35 28.28
N PRO A 135 11.71 15.49 28.00
CA PRO A 135 10.60 16.01 28.80
C PRO A 135 9.48 14.98 28.97
N ALA A 136 8.69 15.11 30.04
CA ALA A 136 7.62 14.14 30.38
C ALA A 136 6.52 14.00 29.30
N TRP A 137 6.34 14.99 28.44
CA TRP A 137 5.37 14.95 27.35
C TRP A 137 5.89 14.24 26.08
N PHE A 138 7.19 13.92 26.02
CA PHE A 138 7.70 13.02 25.00
C PHE A 138 7.29 11.59 25.35
N GLY A 139 6.75 10.88 24.39
CA GLY A 139 6.36 9.49 24.57
C GLY A 139 7.45 8.52 24.10
N ARG A 140 7.04 7.45 23.43
CA ARG A 140 7.97 6.42 22.94
C ARG A 140 8.99 6.99 21.96
N GLU A 141 10.26 6.63 22.13
CA GLU A 141 11.31 6.99 21.17
C GLU A 141 11.13 6.27 19.83
N LEU A 142 11.35 6.99 18.76
CA LEU A 142 11.18 6.56 17.37
C LEU A 142 12.48 6.68 16.57
N THR A 143 13.59 7.05 17.21
CA THR A 143 14.90 7.24 16.56
C THR A 143 15.30 5.98 15.80
N GLY A 144 15.62 6.11 14.50
CA GLY A 144 15.96 4.99 13.64
C GLY A 144 14.79 4.09 13.21
N ASP A 145 13.57 4.33 13.70
CA ASP A 145 12.37 3.59 13.29
C ASP A 145 11.90 4.08 11.90
N ARG A 146 12.28 3.35 10.86
CA ARG A 146 11.97 3.70 9.46
C ARG A 146 10.48 3.82 9.17
N GLU A 147 9.62 3.16 9.96
CA GLU A 147 8.17 3.25 9.78
C GLU A 147 7.64 4.65 10.12
N TRP A 148 8.35 5.40 10.96
CA TRP A 148 8.03 6.77 11.36
C TRP A 148 8.78 7.84 10.55
N ALA A 149 9.54 7.46 9.53
CA ALA A 149 10.06 8.43 8.57
C ALA A 149 8.92 9.10 7.79
N ASN A 150 9.06 10.40 7.46
CA ASN A 150 8.02 11.14 6.73
C ASN A 150 7.62 10.46 5.42
N GLN A 151 8.59 9.91 4.67
CA GLN A 151 8.34 9.15 3.44
C GLN A 151 7.47 7.91 3.72
N SER A 152 7.72 7.19 4.81
CA SER A 152 6.91 6.03 5.19
C SER A 152 5.51 6.44 5.66
N LEU A 153 5.39 7.56 6.37
CA LEU A 153 4.10 8.12 6.76
C LEU A 153 3.29 8.56 5.54
N ALA A 154 3.93 9.20 4.56
CA ALA A 154 3.30 9.64 3.32
C ALA A 154 2.71 8.48 2.49
N VAL A 155 3.46 7.39 2.36
CA VAL A 155 3.06 6.24 1.51
C VAL A 155 2.15 5.26 2.23
N CYS A 156 2.37 5.06 3.52
CA CYS A 156 1.78 3.95 4.26
C CYS A 156 0.89 4.38 5.43
N GLY A 157 0.82 5.67 5.73
CA GLY A 157 0.07 6.20 6.86
C GLY A 157 0.71 5.92 8.22
N ARG A 158 0.02 6.27 9.28
CA ARG A 158 0.46 6.12 10.67
C ARG A 158 0.74 4.66 11.03
N PRO A 159 1.91 4.29 11.61
CA PRO A 159 2.24 2.93 12.00
C PRO A 159 1.22 2.27 12.94
N SER A 160 0.61 3.02 13.86
CA SER A 160 -0.46 2.50 14.72
C SER A 160 -1.73 2.12 13.92
N LYS A 161 -2.05 2.84 12.83
CA LYS A 161 -3.10 2.41 11.90
C LYS A 161 -2.68 1.16 11.11
N ARG A 162 -1.38 1.00 10.84
CA ARG A 162 -0.86 -0.24 10.23
C ARG A 162 -0.93 -1.42 11.17
N ASP A 163 -0.72 -1.22 12.48
CA ASP A 163 -0.82 -2.26 13.50
C ASP A 163 -2.25 -2.80 13.64
N GLU A 164 -3.27 -2.04 13.22
CA GLU A 164 -4.62 -2.60 13.06
C GLU A 164 -4.67 -3.72 12.03
N PHE A 165 -3.81 -3.65 11.00
CA PHE A 165 -3.82 -4.53 9.85
C PHE A 165 -2.70 -5.56 9.83
N ARG A 166 -1.95 -5.69 10.94
CA ARG A 166 -0.80 -6.58 11.12
C ARG A 166 -0.86 -7.28 12.47
N LEU A 167 -0.16 -8.40 12.60
CA LEU A 167 0.01 -9.05 13.91
C LEU A 167 0.80 -8.15 14.87
N ARG A 168 0.39 -8.15 16.13
CA ARG A 168 1.06 -7.42 17.20
C ARG A 168 1.94 -8.36 18.03
N ALA A 169 2.96 -7.81 18.68
CA ALA A 169 3.73 -8.54 19.67
C ALA A 169 2.81 -9.00 20.83
N GLY A 170 3.05 -10.19 21.36
CA GLY A 170 2.29 -10.73 22.50
C GLY A 170 0.84 -11.19 22.21
N GLU A 171 0.31 -11.00 20.99
CA GLU A 171 -1.01 -11.55 20.65
C GLU A 171 -0.91 -12.94 20.02
N GLY A 172 -1.87 -13.82 20.34
CA GLY A 172 -1.97 -15.12 19.67
C GLY A 172 -2.17 -14.95 18.15
N PRO A 173 -1.40 -15.66 17.29
CA PRO A 173 -1.43 -15.41 15.84
C PRO A 173 -2.83 -15.52 15.21
N ALA A 174 -3.64 -16.47 15.62
CA ALA A 174 -5.00 -16.63 15.11
C ALA A 174 -5.93 -15.49 15.59
N THR A 175 -5.77 -15.05 16.84
CA THR A 175 -6.48 -13.88 17.41
C THR A 175 -6.15 -12.62 16.65
N GLY A 176 -4.86 -12.37 16.40
CA GLY A 176 -4.41 -11.23 15.62
C GLY A 176 -4.94 -11.24 14.19
N VAL A 177 -4.99 -12.39 13.52
CA VAL A 177 -5.62 -12.51 12.19
C VAL A 177 -7.12 -12.18 12.26
N CYS A 178 -7.85 -12.63 13.29
CA CYS A 178 -9.26 -12.28 13.47
C CYS A 178 -9.44 -10.76 13.63
N ARG A 179 -8.62 -10.12 14.46
CA ARG A 179 -8.61 -8.68 14.65
C ARG A 179 -8.35 -7.94 13.35
N VAL A 180 -7.35 -8.38 12.57
CA VAL A 180 -7.03 -7.79 11.25
C VAL A 180 -8.19 -7.94 10.27
N ILE A 181 -8.87 -9.08 10.23
CA ILE A 181 -10.06 -9.28 9.40
C ILE A 181 -11.16 -8.29 9.80
N SER A 182 -11.44 -8.15 11.10
CA SER A 182 -12.44 -7.19 11.61
C SER A 182 -12.08 -5.75 11.21
N ALA A 183 -10.83 -5.34 11.40
CA ALA A 183 -10.35 -3.99 11.04
C ALA A 183 -10.45 -3.72 9.52
N ARG A 184 -10.06 -4.70 8.68
CA ARG A 184 -10.19 -4.57 7.22
C ARG A 184 -11.65 -4.55 6.75
N ALA A 185 -12.54 -5.27 7.42
CA ALA A 185 -13.98 -5.17 7.15
C ALA A 185 -14.53 -3.80 7.56
N ALA A 186 -14.10 -3.24 8.71
CA ALA A 186 -14.45 -1.87 9.12
C ALA A 186 -13.98 -0.83 8.08
N GLN A 187 -12.74 -0.96 7.59
CA GLN A 187 -12.20 -0.09 6.53
C GLN A 187 -13.02 -0.19 5.24
N ALA A 188 -13.39 -1.41 4.84
CA ALA A 188 -14.23 -1.60 3.65
C ALA A 188 -15.62 -0.98 3.81
N ALA A 189 -16.26 -1.14 4.99
CA ALA A 189 -17.55 -0.54 5.28
C ALA A 189 -17.50 1.00 5.27
N ALA A 190 -16.44 1.58 5.85
CA ALA A 190 -16.23 3.03 5.83
C ALA A 190 -16.06 3.56 4.38
N ALA A 191 -15.27 2.86 3.56
CA ALA A 191 -15.08 3.21 2.16
C ALA A 191 -16.38 3.11 1.35
N VAL A 192 -17.25 2.13 1.62
CA VAL A 192 -18.59 2.04 0.99
C VAL A 192 -19.46 3.25 1.34
N ARG A 193 -19.43 3.73 2.59
CA ARG A 193 -20.16 4.95 2.98
C ARG A 193 -19.62 6.17 2.24
N GLN A 194 -18.27 6.33 2.21
CA GLN A 194 -17.65 7.42 1.47
C GLN A 194 -18.03 7.41 -0.01
N ALA A 195 -18.14 6.23 -0.64
CA ALA A 195 -18.59 6.13 -2.01
C ALA A 195 -20.04 6.64 -2.25
N GLY A 196 -20.89 6.58 -1.22
CA GLY A 196 -22.25 7.12 -1.29
C GLY A 196 -22.34 8.64 -1.07
N GLU A 197 -21.29 9.24 -0.50
CA GLU A 197 -21.24 10.67 -0.16
C GLU A 197 -20.34 11.48 -1.11
N ALA A 198 -19.42 10.83 -1.82
CA ALA A 198 -18.43 11.47 -2.68
C ALA A 198 -18.99 11.79 -4.07
N GLU A 199 -18.57 12.92 -4.65
CA GLU A 199 -18.81 13.24 -6.08
C GLU A 199 -18.10 12.23 -7.00
N ASP A 200 -16.87 11.82 -6.65
CA ASP A 200 -16.15 10.70 -7.28
C ASP A 200 -16.14 9.48 -6.36
N SER A 201 -16.90 8.47 -6.73
CA SER A 201 -16.99 7.20 -5.98
C SER A 201 -15.89 6.18 -6.33
N ALA A 202 -15.07 6.41 -7.37
CA ALA A 202 -14.12 5.43 -7.88
C ALA A 202 -13.04 5.06 -6.84
N THR A 203 -12.42 6.06 -6.20
CA THR A 203 -11.40 5.86 -5.17
C THR A 203 -11.93 5.11 -3.95
N PRO A 204 -13.04 5.50 -3.30
CA PRO A 204 -13.61 4.76 -2.18
C PRO A 204 -14.04 3.33 -2.57
N VAL A 205 -14.63 3.13 -3.72
CA VAL A 205 -15.01 1.80 -4.23
C VAL A 205 -13.77 0.91 -4.39
N HIS A 206 -12.67 1.47 -4.93
CA HIS A 206 -11.41 0.74 -5.03
C HIS A 206 -10.90 0.27 -3.67
N GLU A 207 -10.86 1.17 -2.68
CA GLU A 207 -10.39 0.83 -1.33
C GLU A 207 -11.28 -0.20 -0.65
N ALA A 208 -12.60 -0.13 -0.81
CA ALA A 208 -13.51 -1.14 -0.33
C ALA A 208 -13.20 -2.52 -0.93
N ARG A 209 -13.09 -2.63 -2.26
CA ARG A 209 -12.76 -3.88 -2.98
C ARG A 209 -11.39 -4.44 -2.57
N LYS A 210 -10.38 -3.57 -2.40
CA LYS A 210 -9.03 -3.95 -1.95
C LYS A 210 -9.06 -4.52 -0.53
N SER A 211 -9.77 -3.86 0.40
CA SER A 211 -9.94 -4.32 1.77
C SER A 211 -10.67 -5.66 1.85
N LEU A 212 -11.72 -5.89 1.05
CA LEU A 212 -12.41 -7.17 0.94
C LEU A 212 -11.49 -8.30 0.41
N LYS A 213 -10.58 -8.02 -0.51
CA LYS A 213 -9.56 -8.99 -0.96
C LYS A 213 -8.61 -9.34 0.19
N LYS A 214 -8.20 -8.37 1.03
CA LYS A 214 -7.36 -8.58 2.21
C LYS A 214 -8.08 -9.40 3.28
N VAL A 215 -9.37 -9.14 3.56
CA VAL A 215 -10.22 -9.99 4.42
C VAL A 215 -10.18 -11.44 3.96
N ARG A 216 -10.43 -11.69 2.67
CA ARG A 216 -10.43 -13.04 2.08
C ARG A 216 -9.06 -13.73 2.17
N SER A 217 -7.98 -12.98 2.11
CA SER A 217 -6.63 -13.51 2.31
C SER A 217 -6.38 -13.91 3.77
N GLY A 218 -6.81 -13.07 4.73
CA GLY A 218 -6.78 -13.40 6.16
C GLY A 218 -7.58 -14.65 6.50
N LEU A 219 -8.77 -14.85 5.90
CA LEU A 219 -9.58 -16.06 6.07
C LEU A 219 -8.84 -17.34 5.70
N ARG A 220 -7.90 -17.28 4.76
CA ARG A 220 -7.08 -18.44 4.38
C ARG A 220 -6.06 -18.82 5.44
N LEU A 221 -5.57 -17.84 6.22
CA LEU A 221 -4.71 -18.08 7.38
C LEU A 221 -5.48 -18.75 8.52
N LEU A 222 -6.79 -18.57 8.61
CA LEU A 222 -7.68 -19.16 9.61
C LEU A 222 -8.30 -20.51 9.17
N ARG A 223 -7.84 -21.12 8.10
CA ARG A 223 -8.30 -22.44 7.71
C ARG A 223 -8.05 -23.43 8.83
N SER A 224 -9.04 -24.26 9.15
CA SER A 224 -9.07 -25.20 10.29
C SER A 224 -9.03 -24.53 11.67
N VAL A 225 -9.13 -23.20 11.74
CA VAL A 225 -9.29 -22.43 12.99
C VAL A 225 -10.75 -22.06 13.21
N ILE A 226 -11.43 -21.71 12.12
CA ILE A 226 -12.87 -21.42 12.11
C ILE A 226 -13.59 -22.50 11.27
N PRO A 227 -14.88 -22.79 11.56
CA PRO A 227 -15.69 -23.75 10.81
C PRO A 227 -15.67 -23.46 9.29
N ASP A 228 -15.64 -24.51 8.48
CA ASP A 228 -15.53 -24.36 7.02
C ASP A 228 -16.78 -23.71 6.40
N ASP A 229 -17.96 -23.98 6.94
CA ASP A 229 -19.24 -23.35 6.54
C ASP A 229 -19.25 -21.84 6.81
N GLU A 230 -18.82 -21.44 8.01
CA GLU A 230 -18.68 -20.02 8.38
C GLU A 230 -17.67 -19.31 7.48
N ARG A 231 -16.50 -19.93 7.27
CA ARG A 231 -15.46 -19.39 6.39
C ARG A 231 -15.96 -19.25 4.95
N THR A 232 -16.73 -20.21 4.46
CA THR A 232 -17.33 -20.18 3.12
C THR A 232 -18.33 -19.04 3.01
N LYS A 233 -19.25 -18.91 3.97
CA LYS A 233 -20.25 -17.85 4.03
C LYS A 233 -19.60 -16.45 4.01
N VAL A 234 -18.59 -16.23 4.85
CA VAL A 234 -17.86 -14.93 4.90
C VAL A 234 -17.15 -14.66 3.57
N ASN A 235 -16.52 -15.66 2.98
CA ASN A 235 -15.86 -15.50 1.68
C ASN A 235 -16.85 -15.17 0.55
N GLU A 236 -18.04 -15.77 0.56
CA GLU A 236 -19.13 -15.48 -0.40
C GLU A 236 -19.69 -14.07 -0.19
N THR A 237 -19.92 -13.67 1.06
CA THR A 237 -20.32 -12.29 1.40
C THR A 237 -19.33 -11.27 0.84
N CYS A 238 -18.02 -11.46 1.07
CA CYS A 238 -16.99 -10.58 0.54
C CYS A 238 -16.93 -10.57 -1.00
N ARG A 239 -17.19 -11.72 -1.65
CA ARG A 239 -17.25 -11.80 -3.13
C ARG A 239 -18.45 -11.07 -3.68
N GLY A 240 -19.62 -11.30 -3.10
CA GLY A 240 -20.86 -10.63 -3.52
C GLY A 240 -20.79 -9.12 -3.35
N ALA A 241 -20.27 -8.66 -2.20
CA ALA A 241 -20.03 -7.24 -1.96
C ALA A 241 -19.06 -6.63 -3.00
N ALA A 242 -17.92 -7.29 -3.26
CA ALA A 242 -16.95 -6.81 -4.24
C ALA A 242 -17.50 -6.82 -5.69
N SER A 243 -18.38 -7.76 -6.03
CA SER A 243 -19.01 -7.83 -7.35
C SER A 243 -20.00 -6.68 -7.56
N ARG A 244 -20.78 -6.32 -6.55
CA ARG A 244 -21.73 -5.18 -6.61
C ARG A 244 -21.04 -3.81 -6.74
N LEU A 245 -19.75 -3.76 -6.43
CA LEU A 245 -18.90 -2.57 -6.49
C LEU A 245 -18.03 -2.54 -7.77
N SER A 246 -18.31 -3.32 -8.83
CA SER A 246 -17.34 -3.52 -9.93
C SER A 246 -17.57 -2.65 -11.19
N GLY A 247 -18.71 -2.04 -11.41
CA GLY A 247 -19.11 -1.46 -12.71
C GLY A 247 -18.12 -0.45 -13.32
N ALA A 248 -17.95 0.73 -12.73
CA ALA A 248 -17.23 1.85 -13.35
C ALA A 248 -15.72 1.62 -13.56
N ARG A 249 -15.08 0.81 -12.71
CA ARG A 249 -13.61 0.69 -12.71
C ARG A 249 -13.04 -0.17 -13.83
N ASP A 250 -13.79 -1.13 -14.34
CA ASP A 250 -13.24 -2.05 -15.33
C ASP A 250 -12.98 -1.30 -16.67
N ALA A 251 -13.79 -0.28 -17.00
CA ALA A 251 -13.55 0.63 -18.13
C ALA A 251 -12.33 1.56 -17.88
N GLU A 252 -12.19 2.15 -16.67
CA GLU A 252 -11.05 3.01 -16.32
C GLU A 252 -9.71 2.26 -16.41
N VAL A 253 -9.67 1.00 -15.97
CA VAL A 253 -8.46 0.16 -16.08
C VAL A 253 -8.10 -0.11 -17.54
N LYS A 254 -9.09 -0.38 -18.40
CA LYS A 254 -8.86 -0.56 -19.83
C LYS A 254 -8.31 0.71 -20.48
N ILE A 255 -8.87 1.89 -20.16
CA ILE A 255 -8.38 3.20 -20.61
C ILE A 255 -6.91 3.38 -20.23
N ALA A 256 -6.58 3.20 -18.95
CA ALA A 256 -5.21 3.35 -18.46
C ALA A 256 -4.24 2.36 -19.13
N THR A 257 -4.68 1.11 -19.32
CA THR A 257 -3.87 0.08 -19.99
C THR A 257 -3.66 0.41 -21.46
N LEU A 258 -4.72 0.83 -22.19
CA LEU A 258 -4.62 1.24 -23.60
C LEU A 258 -3.65 2.41 -23.76
N ASN A 259 -3.77 3.45 -22.94
CA ASN A 259 -2.86 4.60 -22.96
C ASN A 259 -1.41 4.19 -22.68
N SER A 260 -1.19 3.24 -21.76
CA SER A 260 0.16 2.72 -21.45
C SER A 260 0.80 1.99 -22.62
N VAL A 261 0.05 1.21 -23.40
CA VAL A 261 0.57 0.47 -24.57
C VAL A 261 0.70 1.34 -25.80
N THR A 262 -0.18 2.34 -25.97
CA THR A 262 -0.20 3.23 -27.14
C THR A 262 0.61 4.52 -26.95
N GLY A 263 1.23 4.72 -25.80
CA GLY A 263 2.03 5.91 -25.44
C GLY A 263 3.19 6.27 -26.36
N SER A 264 3.33 5.59 -27.50
CA SER A 264 4.19 5.98 -28.62
C SER A 264 3.50 7.11 -29.40
N ASN A 265 4.18 8.18 -29.65
CA ASN A 265 3.64 9.32 -30.38
C ASN A 265 4.08 9.24 -31.88
N PRO A 266 3.20 9.10 -32.87
CA PRO A 266 1.74 9.05 -32.77
C PRO A 266 1.21 7.67 -32.32
N PRO A 267 0.01 7.62 -31.67
CA PRO A 267 -0.65 6.35 -31.41
C PRO A 267 -1.06 5.66 -32.71
N PRO A 268 -1.20 4.32 -32.70
CA PRO A 268 -1.70 3.58 -33.86
C PRO A 268 -3.10 4.06 -34.26
N ASP A 269 -3.40 3.95 -35.56
CA ASP A 269 -4.73 4.21 -36.08
C ASP A 269 -5.76 3.32 -35.36
N GLY A 270 -6.97 3.83 -35.13
CA GLY A 270 -8.02 3.15 -34.37
C GLY A 270 -7.90 3.20 -32.83
N ALA A 271 -6.75 3.56 -32.27
CA ALA A 271 -6.59 3.68 -30.82
C ALA A 271 -7.44 4.80 -30.23
N GLY A 272 -7.60 5.92 -30.94
CA GLY A 272 -8.42 7.05 -30.53
C GLY A 272 -9.92 6.72 -30.47
N ASP A 273 -10.43 5.99 -31.46
CA ASP A 273 -11.82 5.57 -31.52
C ASP A 273 -12.13 4.58 -30.38
N TRP A 274 -11.24 3.61 -30.16
CA TRP A 274 -11.36 2.67 -29.04
C TRP A 274 -11.33 3.38 -27.67
N LEU A 275 -10.44 4.37 -27.51
CA LEU A 275 -10.39 5.17 -26.28
C LEU A 275 -11.72 5.90 -26.04
N GLY A 276 -12.28 6.54 -27.08
CA GLY A 276 -13.57 7.23 -27.00
C GLY A 276 -14.72 6.31 -26.57
N GLU A 277 -14.79 5.09 -27.12
CA GLU A 277 -15.78 4.10 -26.72
C GLU A 277 -15.63 3.68 -25.25
N LEU A 278 -14.38 3.49 -24.77
CA LEU A 278 -14.11 3.14 -23.37
C LEU A 278 -14.46 4.29 -22.41
N GLU A 279 -14.27 5.55 -22.82
CA GLU A 279 -14.64 6.73 -22.04
C GLU A 279 -16.17 6.84 -21.90
N GLU A 280 -16.93 6.59 -22.99
CA GLU A 280 -18.39 6.53 -22.96
C GLU A 280 -18.90 5.39 -22.05
N GLU A 281 -18.26 4.20 -22.09
CA GLU A 281 -18.58 3.09 -21.18
C GLU A 281 -18.33 3.49 -19.71
N ALA A 282 -17.21 4.15 -19.42
CA ALA A 282 -16.87 4.61 -18.08
C ALA A 282 -17.89 5.61 -17.53
N GLU A 283 -18.33 6.55 -18.36
CA GLU A 283 -19.37 7.52 -18.00
C GLU A 283 -20.73 6.85 -17.75
N GLY A 284 -21.12 5.89 -18.59
CA GLY A 284 -22.35 5.13 -18.43
C GLY A 284 -22.44 4.38 -17.09
N HIS A 285 -21.32 3.85 -16.61
CA HIS A 285 -21.27 3.10 -15.36
C HIS A 285 -21.21 3.96 -14.08
N ARG A 286 -20.84 5.25 -14.17
CA ARG A 286 -20.79 6.15 -13.00
C ARG A 286 -22.16 6.36 -12.33
N GLY A 287 -23.27 6.13 -13.05
CA GLY A 287 -24.63 6.26 -12.54
C GLY A 287 -25.23 5.02 -11.84
N GLU A 288 -24.54 3.87 -11.84
CA GLU A 288 -25.13 2.58 -11.39
C GLU A 288 -25.10 2.34 -9.88
N LEU A 289 -24.31 3.10 -9.10
CA LEU A 289 -24.22 2.95 -7.65
C LEU A 289 -25.38 3.66 -6.96
N ASN A 290 -26.51 2.95 -6.78
CA ASN A 290 -27.64 3.55 -6.05
C ASN A 290 -27.43 3.42 -4.52
N PRO A 291 -27.93 4.40 -3.72
CA PRO A 291 -27.76 4.42 -2.27
C PRO A 291 -28.27 3.17 -1.54
N GLY A 292 -29.35 2.56 -2.03
CA GLY A 292 -29.93 1.34 -1.44
C GLY A 292 -28.99 0.15 -1.60
N SER A 293 -28.36 -0.01 -2.77
CA SER A 293 -27.39 -1.07 -3.02
C SER A 293 -26.12 -0.89 -2.16
N LEU A 294 -25.65 0.35 -1.97
CA LEU A 294 -24.50 0.64 -1.10
C LEU A 294 -24.82 0.34 0.36
N ALA A 295 -26.03 0.65 0.86
CA ALA A 295 -26.45 0.33 2.22
C ALA A 295 -26.45 -1.20 2.47
N GLU A 296 -26.99 -2.00 1.53
CA GLU A 296 -26.96 -3.46 1.63
C GLU A 296 -25.53 -4.02 1.64
N VAL A 297 -24.65 -3.47 0.80
CA VAL A 297 -23.22 -3.85 0.75
C VAL A 297 -22.53 -3.49 2.06
N HIS A 298 -22.77 -2.28 2.59
CA HIS A 298 -22.25 -1.85 3.89
C HIS A 298 -22.66 -2.81 5.00
N ASP A 299 -23.95 -3.13 5.11
CA ASP A 299 -24.49 -3.99 6.19
C ASP A 299 -23.94 -5.42 6.11
N ALA A 300 -23.78 -5.94 4.91
CA ALA A 300 -23.16 -7.24 4.70
C ALA A 300 -21.70 -7.26 5.17
N ILE A 301 -20.93 -6.21 4.87
CA ILE A 301 -19.54 -6.06 5.29
C ILE A 301 -19.43 -5.85 6.81
N ASP A 302 -20.32 -5.05 7.39
CA ASP A 302 -20.36 -4.85 8.85
C ASP A 302 -20.74 -6.15 9.60
N GLY A 303 -21.55 -7.00 9.00
CA GLY A 303 -21.79 -8.36 9.46
C GLY A 303 -20.50 -9.19 9.55
N VAL A 304 -19.63 -9.10 8.54
CA VAL A 304 -18.29 -9.73 8.56
C VAL A 304 -17.44 -9.15 9.69
N ARG A 305 -17.41 -7.83 9.86
CA ARG A 305 -16.69 -7.17 10.95
C ARG A 305 -17.11 -7.72 12.30
N ARG A 306 -18.40 -7.78 12.57
CA ARG A 306 -18.97 -8.27 13.84
C ARG A 306 -18.62 -9.74 14.10
N THR A 307 -18.57 -10.57 13.08
CA THR A 307 -18.21 -11.99 13.19
C THR A 307 -16.80 -12.19 13.76
N PHE A 308 -15.86 -11.28 13.46
CA PHE A 308 -14.46 -11.39 13.89
C PHE A 308 -14.08 -10.45 15.04
N LEU A 309 -14.94 -9.51 15.41
CA LEU A 309 -14.68 -8.56 16.49
C LEU A 309 -14.56 -9.29 17.84
N GLY A 310 -13.43 -9.12 18.51
CA GLY A 310 -13.16 -9.73 19.82
C GLY A 310 -12.98 -11.25 19.81
N ARG A 311 -12.97 -11.88 18.64
CA ARG A 311 -12.80 -13.34 18.52
C ARG A 311 -11.39 -13.76 18.91
N ASN A 312 -11.31 -14.74 19.83
CA ASN A 312 -10.05 -15.28 20.34
C ASN A 312 -10.03 -16.81 20.19
N PRO A 313 -9.71 -17.34 18.99
CA PRO A 313 -9.68 -18.78 18.76
C PRO A 313 -8.43 -19.40 19.39
N ALA A 314 -8.59 -20.55 20.04
CA ALA A 314 -7.49 -21.33 20.59
C ALA A 314 -6.76 -22.08 19.46
N ALA A 315 -5.88 -21.40 18.72
CA ALA A 315 -5.07 -22.01 17.68
C ALA A 315 -3.64 -21.48 17.75
N GLY A 316 -2.69 -22.41 17.79
CA GLY A 316 -1.27 -22.11 17.91
C GLY A 316 -0.61 -21.62 16.62
N PRO A 317 0.67 -21.20 16.73
CA PRO A 317 1.50 -20.74 15.63
C PRO A 317 1.56 -21.73 14.45
N GLU A 318 1.55 -23.04 14.73
CA GLU A 318 1.65 -24.09 13.72
C GLU A 318 0.52 -24.02 12.67
N THR A 319 -0.69 -23.70 13.12
CA THR A 319 -1.86 -23.64 12.22
C THR A 319 -1.77 -22.48 11.25
N VAL A 320 -1.46 -21.29 11.75
CA VAL A 320 -1.31 -20.08 10.93
C VAL A 320 -0.12 -20.22 9.98
N ALA A 321 1.04 -20.65 10.48
CA ALA A 321 2.23 -20.90 9.66
C ALA A 321 2.00 -21.99 8.60
N GLY A 322 1.34 -23.09 8.96
CA GLY A 322 0.97 -24.16 8.03
C GLY A 322 0.05 -23.69 6.90
N ASN A 323 -0.88 -22.79 7.21
CA ASN A 323 -1.78 -22.19 6.22
C ASN A 323 -1.06 -21.20 5.30
N ALA A 324 -0.14 -20.38 5.82
CA ALA A 324 0.72 -19.50 5.01
C ALA A 324 1.60 -20.34 4.06
N GLY A 325 2.28 -21.38 4.56
CA GLY A 325 3.09 -22.30 3.74
C GLY A 325 2.26 -23.05 2.68
N ARG A 326 1.00 -23.36 2.96
CA ARG A 326 0.05 -23.90 1.97
C ARG A 326 -0.24 -22.90 0.87
N GLY A 327 -0.46 -21.61 1.22
CA GLY A 327 -0.63 -20.52 0.28
C GLY A 327 0.57 -20.39 -0.65
N TYR A 328 1.76 -20.32 -0.10
CA TYR A 328 3.02 -20.26 -0.84
C TYR A 328 3.22 -21.44 -1.80
N ARG A 329 2.97 -22.67 -1.33
CA ARG A 329 3.05 -23.90 -2.17
C ARG A 329 2.09 -23.83 -3.35
N ARG A 330 0.88 -23.31 -3.14
CA ARG A 330 -0.13 -23.14 -4.22
C ARG A 330 0.31 -22.09 -5.22
N GLY A 331 0.91 -20.97 -4.79
CA GLY A 331 1.49 -19.96 -5.66
C GLY A 331 2.60 -20.53 -6.53
N ARG A 332 3.56 -21.26 -5.92
CA ARG A 332 4.64 -21.93 -6.65
C ARG A 332 4.13 -22.93 -7.70
N LYS A 333 3.05 -23.68 -7.40
CA LYS A 333 2.42 -24.59 -8.37
C LYS A 333 1.71 -23.86 -9.49
N ALA A 334 1.05 -22.74 -9.18
CA ALA A 334 0.38 -21.92 -10.19
C ALA A 334 1.39 -21.27 -11.14
N MET A 335 2.52 -20.75 -10.62
CA MET A 335 3.63 -20.26 -11.44
C MET A 335 4.14 -21.32 -12.43
N LYS A 336 4.40 -22.54 -11.91
CA LYS A 336 4.87 -23.64 -12.77
C LYS A 336 3.89 -23.93 -13.91
N ARG A 337 2.59 -23.99 -13.59
CA ARG A 337 1.53 -24.25 -14.58
C ARG A 337 1.43 -23.12 -15.60
N ALA A 338 1.43 -21.85 -15.16
CA ALA A 338 1.41 -20.69 -16.06
C ALA A 338 2.62 -20.68 -17.00
N LYS A 339 3.82 -21.02 -16.48
CA LYS A 339 5.05 -21.16 -17.31
C LYS A 339 4.94 -22.27 -18.35
N GLU A 340 4.31 -23.38 -18.02
CA GLU A 340 4.18 -24.54 -18.91
C GLU A 340 3.09 -24.34 -19.96
N SER A 341 1.96 -23.72 -19.62
CA SER A 341 0.84 -23.53 -20.54
C SER A 341 0.95 -22.26 -21.39
N GLY A 342 1.49 -21.17 -20.84
CA GLY A 342 1.42 -19.84 -21.45
C GLY A 342 0.04 -19.19 -21.45
N GLU A 343 -1.00 -19.89 -20.95
CA GLU A 343 -2.40 -19.49 -21.02
C GLU A 343 -2.74 -18.34 -20.03
N ALA A 344 -3.54 -17.38 -20.48
CA ALA A 344 -3.97 -16.23 -19.67
C ALA A 344 -4.70 -16.66 -18.39
N GLU A 345 -5.51 -17.75 -18.44
CA GLU A 345 -6.22 -18.28 -17.28
C GLU A 345 -5.27 -18.79 -16.19
N ASP A 346 -4.18 -19.44 -16.57
CA ASP A 346 -3.18 -19.93 -15.63
C ASP A 346 -2.37 -18.78 -14.98
N PHE A 347 -2.04 -17.73 -15.75
CA PHE A 347 -1.48 -16.50 -15.19
C PHE A 347 -2.47 -15.79 -14.26
N HIS A 348 -3.75 -15.76 -14.58
CA HIS A 348 -4.78 -15.23 -13.71
C HIS A 348 -4.92 -16.01 -12.39
N ASP A 349 -4.84 -17.37 -12.43
CA ASP A 349 -4.81 -18.16 -11.19
C ASP A 349 -3.53 -17.86 -10.38
N TRP A 350 -2.38 -17.75 -11.04
CA TRP A 350 -1.13 -17.40 -10.37
C TRP A 350 -1.20 -16.00 -9.72
N ARG A 351 -1.75 -15.00 -10.42
CA ARG A 351 -2.03 -13.65 -9.86
C ARG A 351 -2.85 -13.71 -8.57
N LYS A 352 -3.93 -14.52 -8.57
CA LYS A 352 -4.73 -14.71 -7.34
C LYS A 352 -3.89 -15.23 -6.17
N ARG A 353 -2.98 -16.18 -6.42
CA ARG A 353 -2.12 -16.76 -5.38
C ARG A 353 -1.03 -15.80 -4.93
N SER A 354 -0.46 -15.03 -5.84
CA SER A 354 0.56 -14.02 -5.52
C SER A 354 -0.04 -12.89 -4.68
N LYS A 355 -1.24 -12.41 -5.01
CA LYS A 355 -1.96 -11.45 -4.16
C LYS A 355 -2.31 -12.01 -2.78
N ASP A 356 -2.69 -13.28 -2.68
CA ASP A 356 -2.91 -13.93 -1.39
C ASP A 356 -1.61 -13.95 -0.55
N LEU A 357 -0.48 -14.32 -1.16
CA LEU A 357 0.83 -14.37 -0.49
C LEU A 357 1.23 -12.97 0.00
N ARG A 358 1.18 -11.95 -0.88
CA ARG A 358 1.46 -10.55 -0.53
C ARG A 358 0.68 -10.12 0.71
N TYR A 359 -0.64 -10.30 0.71
CA TYR A 359 -1.49 -9.88 1.83
C TYR A 359 -1.25 -10.71 3.10
N GLN A 360 -0.91 -11.98 2.98
CA GLN A 360 -0.54 -12.80 4.14
C GLN A 360 0.79 -12.34 4.74
N LEU A 361 1.79 -12.03 3.92
CA LEU A 361 3.06 -11.45 4.38
C LEU A 361 2.88 -10.05 4.99
N GLU A 362 1.94 -9.25 4.50
CA GLU A 362 1.57 -7.97 5.11
C GLU A 362 1.00 -8.16 6.52
N ILE A 363 0.09 -9.12 6.72
CA ILE A 363 -0.52 -9.43 8.02
C ILE A 363 0.53 -9.94 9.01
N LEU A 364 1.39 -10.85 8.58
CA LEU A 364 2.39 -11.51 9.43
C LEU A 364 3.64 -10.64 9.66
N GLY A 365 3.87 -9.62 8.80
CA GLY A 365 5.13 -8.90 8.63
C GLY A 365 5.87 -8.49 9.90
N PRO A 366 5.24 -7.84 10.92
CA PRO A 366 5.95 -7.43 12.13
C PRO A 366 6.53 -8.59 12.97
N ARG A 367 5.96 -9.79 12.80
CA ARG A 367 6.36 -11.01 13.50
C ARG A 367 7.37 -11.85 12.70
N LEU A 368 7.70 -11.45 11.47
CA LEU A 368 8.62 -12.19 10.61
C LEU A 368 10.06 -11.64 10.78
N PRO A 369 11.10 -12.50 10.66
CA PRO A 369 12.49 -12.05 10.70
C PRO A 369 12.82 -11.06 9.57
N GLU A 370 13.83 -10.21 9.76
CA GLU A 370 14.28 -9.20 8.77
C GLU A 370 14.48 -9.76 7.35
N GLY A 371 14.95 -10.98 7.21
CA GLY A 371 15.10 -11.64 5.89
C GLY A 371 13.80 -11.83 5.09
N PHE A 372 12.62 -11.60 5.72
CA PHE A 372 11.33 -11.62 5.02
C PHE A 372 10.96 -10.28 4.35
N ASP A 373 11.66 -9.18 4.65
CA ASP A 373 11.37 -7.88 4.03
C ASP A 373 11.63 -7.93 2.53
N ARG A 374 12.73 -8.59 2.11
CA ARG A 374 12.99 -8.86 0.71
C ARG A 374 11.87 -9.67 0.06
N LEU A 375 11.46 -10.80 0.67
CA LEU A 375 10.38 -11.62 0.15
C LEU A 375 9.07 -10.84 0.07
N ARG A 376 8.78 -9.98 1.04
CA ARG A 376 7.58 -9.14 1.06
C ARG A 376 7.58 -8.13 -0.10
N LYS A 377 8.72 -7.46 -0.35
CA LYS A 377 8.90 -6.55 -1.48
C LYS A 377 8.70 -7.29 -2.80
N GLU A 378 9.43 -8.35 -3.02
CA GLU A 378 9.37 -9.13 -4.27
C GLU A 378 7.98 -9.74 -4.52
N ALA A 379 7.29 -10.20 -3.46
CA ALA A 379 5.91 -10.68 -3.58
C ALA A 379 4.91 -9.55 -3.91
N THR A 380 5.21 -8.32 -3.49
CA THR A 380 4.43 -7.13 -3.85
C THR A 380 4.63 -6.81 -5.32
N ASP A 381 5.87 -6.68 -5.76
CA ASP A 381 6.24 -6.38 -7.15
C ASP A 381 5.69 -7.44 -8.11
N LEU A 382 5.79 -8.72 -7.74
CA LEU A 382 5.21 -9.82 -8.53
C LEU A 382 3.67 -9.70 -8.62
N ALA A 383 2.99 -9.39 -7.52
CA ALA A 383 1.54 -9.27 -7.52
C ALA A 383 1.04 -8.10 -8.38
N ASP A 384 1.81 -7.01 -8.42
CA ASP A 384 1.52 -5.82 -9.22
C ASP A 384 1.79 -6.11 -10.70
N ARG A 385 2.96 -6.66 -11.08
CA ARG A 385 3.25 -7.07 -12.48
C ARG A 385 2.27 -8.12 -13.03
N LEU A 386 1.85 -9.09 -12.22
CA LEU A 386 0.77 -10.01 -12.61
C LEU A 386 -0.58 -9.29 -12.70
N GLY A 387 -0.74 -8.13 -12.04
CA GLY A 387 -1.85 -7.22 -12.22
C GLY A 387 -1.85 -6.63 -13.62
N ASP A 388 -0.73 -6.00 -14.00
CA ASP A 388 -0.54 -5.38 -15.31
C ASP A 388 -0.69 -6.39 -16.45
N LEU A 389 -0.13 -7.60 -16.26
CA LEU A 389 -0.29 -8.69 -17.25
C LEU A 389 -1.77 -9.07 -17.44
N HIS A 390 -2.53 -9.17 -16.35
CA HIS A 390 -3.96 -9.46 -16.43
C HIS A 390 -4.74 -8.34 -17.13
N ASP A 391 -4.38 -7.09 -16.88
CA ASP A 391 -5.04 -5.95 -17.47
C ASP A 391 -4.76 -5.90 -18.99
N LEU A 392 -3.56 -6.34 -19.44
CA LEU A 392 -3.24 -6.58 -20.86
C LEU A 392 -4.05 -7.74 -21.46
N ASP A 393 -4.22 -8.86 -20.73
CA ASP A 393 -5.05 -9.98 -21.20
C ASP A 393 -6.53 -9.57 -21.35
N VAL A 394 -7.05 -8.73 -20.42
CA VAL A 394 -8.39 -8.16 -20.50
C VAL A 394 -8.53 -7.23 -21.69
N LEU A 395 -7.54 -6.36 -21.92
CA LEU A 395 -7.52 -5.43 -23.05
C LEU A 395 -7.47 -6.19 -24.38
N ALA A 396 -6.68 -7.27 -24.49
CA ALA A 396 -6.62 -8.11 -25.68
C ALA A 396 -7.98 -8.76 -25.99
N GLY A 397 -8.66 -9.28 -24.95
CA GLY A 397 -10.01 -9.84 -25.12
C GLY A 397 -11.07 -8.79 -25.49
N ASP A 398 -10.93 -7.57 -24.99
CA ASP A 398 -11.79 -6.43 -25.35
C ASP A 398 -11.61 -6.05 -26.82
N LEU A 399 -10.38 -5.97 -27.33
CA LEU A 399 -10.05 -5.66 -28.74
C LEU A 399 -10.75 -6.63 -29.72
N GLU A 400 -10.85 -7.91 -29.38
CA GLU A 400 -11.51 -8.91 -30.23
C GLU A 400 -12.98 -8.59 -30.43
N SER A 401 -13.65 -8.03 -29.43
CA SER A 401 -15.09 -7.71 -29.43
C SER A 401 -15.45 -6.32 -29.96
N ARG A 402 -14.45 -5.45 -30.18
CA ARG A 402 -14.66 -4.07 -30.65
C ARG A 402 -14.98 -4.01 -32.14
N ASP A 403 -15.78 -3.02 -32.50
CA ASP A 403 -16.14 -2.73 -33.91
C ASP A 403 -15.19 -1.66 -34.49
N LEU A 404 -13.87 -2.02 -34.54
CA LEU A 404 -12.82 -1.22 -35.16
C LEU A 404 -12.61 -1.65 -36.62
N GLU A 405 -12.06 -0.73 -37.45
CA GLU A 405 -11.68 -1.07 -38.81
C GLU A 405 -10.74 -2.28 -38.83
N PRO A 406 -10.99 -3.25 -39.74
CA PRO A 406 -10.22 -4.51 -39.76
C PRO A 406 -8.71 -4.34 -39.97
N GLU A 407 -8.27 -3.22 -40.55
CA GLU A 407 -6.88 -2.88 -40.78
C GLU A 407 -6.15 -2.36 -39.54
N ASP A 408 -6.89 -1.81 -38.55
CA ASP A 408 -6.30 -1.25 -37.32
C ASP A 408 -6.07 -2.31 -36.22
N LYS A 409 -6.93 -3.32 -36.14
CA LYS A 409 -6.85 -4.39 -35.12
C LYS A 409 -5.50 -5.11 -35.08
N PRO A 410 -4.85 -5.49 -36.20
CA PRO A 410 -3.57 -6.19 -36.17
C PRO A 410 -2.44 -5.40 -35.52
N ALA A 411 -2.36 -4.10 -35.77
CA ALA A 411 -1.32 -3.24 -35.19
C ALA A 411 -1.49 -3.10 -33.67
N LEU A 412 -2.74 -2.91 -33.21
CA LEU A 412 -3.07 -2.85 -31.78
C LEU A 412 -2.82 -4.19 -31.08
N ALA A 413 -3.25 -5.30 -31.70
CA ALA A 413 -2.98 -6.64 -31.18
C ALA A 413 -1.50 -6.95 -31.03
N GLU A 414 -0.67 -6.52 -32.03
CA GLU A 414 0.78 -6.69 -31.95
C GLU A 414 1.42 -5.87 -30.81
N LEU A 415 0.95 -4.65 -30.57
CA LEU A 415 1.44 -3.81 -29.47
C LEU A 415 1.09 -4.43 -28.11
N ILE A 416 -0.14 -4.85 -27.92
CA ILE A 416 -0.61 -5.53 -26.69
C ILE A 416 0.18 -6.83 -26.52
N GLY A 417 0.36 -7.62 -27.56
CA GLY A 417 1.13 -8.87 -27.55
C GLY A 417 2.57 -8.65 -27.11
N ARG A 418 3.26 -7.67 -27.66
CA ARG A 418 4.65 -7.33 -27.26
C ARG A 418 4.73 -6.84 -25.80
N ALA A 419 3.74 -6.06 -25.34
CA ALA A 419 3.67 -5.63 -23.95
C ALA A 419 3.44 -6.83 -23.03
N ARG A 420 2.54 -7.73 -23.41
CA ARG A 420 2.23 -8.97 -22.71
C ARG A 420 3.47 -9.86 -22.56
N ASP A 421 4.22 -10.08 -23.65
CA ASP A 421 5.40 -10.95 -23.63
C ASP A 421 6.47 -10.42 -22.66
N ARG A 422 6.73 -9.10 -22.69
CA ARG A 422 7.65 -8.46 -21.71
C ARG A 422 7.18 -8.64 -20.26
N GLN A 423 5.87 -8.51 -20.00
CA GLN A 423 5.34 -8.71 -18.65
C GLN A 423 5.41 -10.17 -18.23
N VAL A 424 5.16 -11.12 -19.12
CA VAL A 424 5.30 -12.57 -18.85
C VAL A 424 6.73 -12.89 -18.42
N GLU A 425 7.75 -12.43 -19.16
CA GLU A 425 9.16 -12.65 -18.82
C GLU A 425 9.49 -12.06 -17.44
N ALA A 426 9.15 -10.81 -17.19
CA ALA A 426 9.37 -10.14 -15.91
C ALA A 426 8.65 -10.82 -14.75
N CYS A 427 7.41 -11.31 -14.95
CA CYS A 427 6.68 -12.07 -13.93
C CYS A 427 7.36 -13.41 -13.63
N LEU A 428 7.86 -14.12 -14.63
CA LEU A 428 8.54 -15.42 -14.44
C LEU A 428 9.86 -15.25 -13.68
N ASP A 429 10.62 -14.20 -13.97
CA ASP A 429 11.88 -13.88 -13.28
C ASP A 429 11.62 -13.55 -11.80
N LEU A 430 10.71 -12.63 -11.52
CA LEU A 430 10.31 -12.31 -10.14
C LEU A 430 9.72 -13.53 -9.42
N GLY A 431 8.91 -14.32 -10.12
CA GLY A 431 8.34 -15.55 -9.58
C GLY A 431 9.40 -16.58 -9.19
N ALA A 432 10.49 -16.69 -9.95
CA ALA A 432 11.61 -17.56 -9.63
C ALA A 432 12.26 -17.14 -8.29
N VAL A 433 12.42 -15.84 -8.05
CA VAL A 433 12.96 -15.29 -6.80
C VAL A 433 11.97 -15.48 -5.65
N VAL A 434 10.70 -15.07 -5.79
CA VAL A 434 9.66 -15.20 -4.75
C VAL A 434 9.48 -16.64 -4.30
N TYR A 435 9.52 -17.61 -5.22
CA TYR A 435 9.30 -19.03 -4.92
C TYR A 435 10.59 -19.87 -4.87
N GLU A 436 11.74 -19.25 -4.67
CA GLU A 436 13.04 -19.92 -4.52
C GLU A 436 13.04 -20.89 -3.32
N MET A 437 12.52 -20.41 -2.19
CA MET A 437 12.53 -21.17 -0.95
C MET A 437 11.63 -22.41 -1.03
N LYS A 438 12.07 -23.53 -0.42
CA LYS A 438 11.21 -24.71 -0.28
C LYS A 438 10.03 -24.38 0.65
N PRO A 439 8.79 -24.75 0.30
CA PRO A 439 7.60 -24.42 1.11
C PRO A 439 7.66 -24.89 2.57
N GLY A 440 8.31 -26.03 2.85
CA GLY A 440 8.52 -26.52 4.22
C GLY A 440 9.40 -25.57 5.02
N ARG A 441 10.52 -25.12 4.45
CA ARG A 441 11.42 -24.19 5.11
C ARG A 441 10.75 -22.86 5.44
N LEU A 442 9.97 -22.31 4.50
CA LEU A 442 9.19 -21.09 4.75
C LEU A 442 8.20 -21.29 5.90
N THR A 443 7.48 -22.43 5.92
CA THR A 443 6.55 -22.75 7.02
C THR A 443 7.27 -22.81 8.37
N ASP A 444 8.44 -23.44 8.43
CA ASP A 444 9.22 -23.58 9.66
C ASP A 444 9.74 -22.24 10.18
N LEU A 445 10.19 -21.35 9.27
CA LEU A 445 10.62 -20.00 9.63
C LEU A 445 9.47 -19.15 10.17
N ILE A 446 8.31 -19.17 9.52
CA ILE A 446 7.10 -18.47 10.00
C ILE A 446 6.68 -19.03 11.35
N ARG A 447 6.62 -20.35 11.51
CA ARG A 447 6.26 -21.00 12.78
C ARG A 447 7.17 -20.56 13.91
N LYS A 448 8.49 -20.61 13.70
CA LYS A 448 9.47 -20.18 14.70
C LYS A 448 9.23 -18.72 15.10
N ALA A 449 9.12 -17.81 14.12
CA ALA A 449 8.89 -16.40 14.36
C ALA A 449 7.57 -16.10 15.13
N LEU A 450 6.51 -16.89 14.88
CA LEU A 450 5.25 -16.75 15.61
C LEU A 450 5.27 -17.38 17.00
N SER A 451 6.26 -18.24 17.32
CA SER A 451 6.42 -18.92 18.60
C SER A 451 7.38 -18.18 19.56
N ASP A 452 8.38 -17.47 19.03
CA ASP A 452 9.49 -16.91 19.84
C ASP A 452 9.09 -15.68 20.71
N GLU A 453 7.82 -15.21 20.61
CA GLU A 453 7.28 -14.09 21.39
C GLU A 453 5.99 -14.44 22.17
N ALA A 454 5.73 -15.73 22.40
CA ALA A 454 4.57 -16.19 23.16
C ALA A 454 4.84 -16.27 24.66
#